data_bc7342ab8ef42a192af87050d8041d90
#
_entry.id   bc7342ab8ef42a192af87050d8041d90
#
_cell.length_a   1.000
_cell.length_b   1.000
_cell.length_c   1.000
_cell.angle_alpha   90.00
_cell.angle_beta   90.00
_cell.angle_gamma   90.00
#
_symmetry.space_group_name_H-M   'P 1'
#
loop_
_entity.id
_entity.type
_entity.pdbx_description
1 polymer ?
#
loop_
_entity_poly.entity_id
_entity_poly.type
_entity_poly.pdbx_seq_one_letter_code
_entity_poly.pdbx_strand_id
1 'polypeptide(L)'
;MRRAKIVCTLGPATDSYEQLKAIVEAGMNVARLNMSHGSHAEHEERYRKVRQVSQDTGRTIGILADLQGPKIRLATFANGPVTVDNGDEFTITTEDVPGDQHICGTTYKGLPGDVKPGDPVLINDGVIALEVVSVDGPRVKTVVIEGGVLSNNKGINLPGAAVNVPALSEKDKDDLRFALELGVDMVALSFVRNAGDIHDVHKVMDEVGIRVPVIAKIEKPQAVEAMEEIVLAFDAIMVARGDLAVEYPLEKVPLVQKQLITLARRNAKPVIVATQMMESMIHASRPTRAEVSDVANAILDGADAIMLSAESSVGKYPVETVKTMSRIAETAEEELLSQGLQPLNPGRKPRTQSGSIARAACELGDFLNAEALVAFTKSGDTARRLSRYRSPIPVIAFTPDASTRAQLSLSWGVEAYVTEQVETTDAMVAQVDQELLALRRLNEGDTVIVTAGSPPGIPGNTNMVQVHHLGTRAAL
;
A
#
# COMPACT_ATOMS: atom_id res chain seq x y z
N MET A 1 -16.77 10.55 -10.15
CA MET A 1 -15.97 9.27 -10.25
C MET A 1 -14.86 9.32 -9.21
N ARG A 2 -14.75 8.30 -8.36
CA ARG A 2 -13.72 8.21 -7.32
C ARG A 2 -12.31 8.13 -7.93
N ARG A 3 -11.38 8.90 -7.38
CA ARG A 3 -9.97 8.98 -7.79
C ARG A 3 -9.04 8.22 -6.86
N ALA A 4 -9.27 8.30 -5.53
CA ALA A 4 -8.56 7.48 -4.56
C ALA A 4 -8.84 5.99 -4.80
N LYS A 5 -7.83 5.16 -4.65
CA LYS A 5 -7.92 3.73 -4.92
C LYS A 5 -8.29 2.96 -3.64
N ILE A 6 -8.92 1.79 -3.80
CA ILE A 6 -9.22 0.90 -2.69
C ILE A 6 -8.42 -0.39 -2.86
N VAL A 7 -7.66 -0.71 -1.83
CA VAL A 7 -6.95 -1.99 -1.68
C VAL A 7 -7.78 -2.90 -0.79
N CYS A 8 -8.14 -4.08 -1.25
CA CYS A 8 -8.89 -5.06 -0.46
C CYS A 8 -8.04 -6.30 -0.20
N THR A 9 -7.92 -6.71 1.06
CA THR A 9 -7.30 -7.98 1.42
C THR A 9 -8.26 -9.11 1.09
N LEU A 10 -7.78 -10.09 0.34
CA LEU A 10 -8.54 -11.28 0.00
C LEU A 10 -8.44 -12.34 1.10
N GLY A 11 -9.47 -13.12 1.25
CA GLY A 11 -9.56 -14.20 2.22
C GLY A 11 -10.89 -14.94 2.13
N PRO A 12 -11.26 -15.75 3.15
CA PRO A 12 -12.45 -16.60 3.10
C PRO A 12 -13.75 -15.89 2.70
N ALA A 13 -13.92 -14.62 3.07
CA ALA A 13 -15.12 -13.85 2.69
C ALA A 13 -15.16 -13.45 1.20
N THR A 14 -14.08 -13.66 0.46
CA THR A 14 -13.92 -13.25 -0.95
C THR A 14 -13.44 -14.38 -1.85
N ASP A 15 -13.47 -15.63 -1.37
CA ASP A 15 -12.93 -16.78 -2.10
C ASP A 15 -13.84 -17.25 -3.25
N SER A 16 -15.14 -16.93 -3.24
CA SER A 16 -16.00 -17.25 -4.40
C SER A 16 -15.83 -16.23 -5.52
N TYR A 17 -16.01 -16.70 -6.78
CA TYR A 17 -15.94 -15.83 -7.95
C TYR A 17 -16.97 -14.69 -7.87
N GLU A 18 -18.20 -14.98 -7.43
CA GLU A 18 -19.31 -14.03 -7.33
C GLU A 18 -19.01 -12.93 -6.31
N GLN A 19 -18.48 -13.31 -5.15
CA GLN A 19 -18.09 -12.35 -4.12
C GLN A 19 -16.95 -11.47 -4.59
N LEU A 20 -15.94 -12.06 -5.22
CA LEU A 20 -14.81 -11.31 -5.76
C LEU A 20 -15.24 -10.34 -6.86
N LYS A 21 -16.11 -10.78 -7.77
CA LYS A 21 -16.69 -9.92 -8.81
C LYS A 21 -17.49 -8.76 -8.19
N ALA A 22 -18.32 -9.05 -7.20
CA ALA A 22 -19.10 -8.03 -6.50
C ALA A 22 -18.21 -6.98 -5.80
N ILE A 23 -17.09 -7.37 -5.20
CA ILE A 23 -16.12 -6.45 -4.60
C ILE A 23 -15.41 -5.58 -5.66
N VAL A 24 -15.04 -6.17 -6.80
CA VAL A 24 -14.48 -5.42 -7.94
C VAL A 24 -15.49 -4.40 -8.46
N GLU A 25 -16.73 -4.79 -8.64
CA GLU A 25 -17.81 -3.89 -9.08
C GLU A 25 -18.13 -2.81 -8.05
N ALA A 26 -18.01 -3.13 -6.75
CA ALA A 26 -18.17 -2.18 -5.64
C ALA A 26 -17.04 -1.13 -5.58
N GLY A 27 -15.89 -1.41 -6.21
CA GLY A 27 -14.81 -0.41 -6.35
C GLY A 27 -13.41 -0.85 -5.95
N MET A 28 -13.12 -2.12 -5.74
CA MET A 28 -11.75 -2.59 -5.53
C MET A 28 -10.86 -2.25 -6.73
N ASN A 29 -9.67 -1.74 -6.48
CA ASN A 29 -8.66 -1.43 -7.48
C ASN A 29 -7.42 -2.32 -7.36
N VAL A 30 -7.08 -2.74 -6.14
CA VAL A 30 -5.94 -3.61 -5.86
C VAL A 30 -6.37 -4.74 -4.94
N ALA A 31 -6.05 -5.96 -5.31
CA ALA A 31 -6.22 -7.15 -4.48
C ALA A 31 -4.93 -7.40 -3.69
N ARG A 32 -5.03 -7.45 -2.35
CA ARG A 32 -3.90 -7.77 -1.46
C ARG A 32 -3.95 -9.24 -1.07
N LEU A 33 -2.86 -9.96 -1.35
CA LEU A 33 -2.57 -11.30 -0.87
C LEU A 33 -1.68 -11.19 0.38
N ASN A 34 -2.25 -11.47 1.56
CA ASN A 34 -1.53 -11.38 2.82
C ASN A 34 -0.78 -12.70 3.08
N MET A 35 0.54 -12.72 2.85
CA MET A 35 1.38 -13.92 2.99
C MET A 35 1.58 -14.37 4.46
N SER A 36 1.04 -13.61 5.43
CA SER A 36 1.01 -14.03 6.83
C SER A 36 0.01 -15.17 7.10
N HIS A 37 -0.95 -15.38 6.21
CA HIS A 37 -2.05 -16.32 6.36
C HIS A 37 -2.33 -17.05 5.04
N GLY A 38 -2.74 -18.30 5.16
CA GLY A 38 -3.03 -19.13 3.99
C GLY A 38 -1.79 -19.83 3.41
N SER A 39 -2.02 -20.73 2.50
CA SER A 39 -0.99 -21.48 1.75
C SER A 39 -0.74 -20.84 0.38
N HIS A 40 0.38 -21.17 -0.25
CA HIS A 40 0.68 -20.77 -1.63
C HIS A 40 -0.43 -21.20 -2.60
N ALA A 41 -1.01 -22.41 -2.42
CA ALA A 41 -2.09 -22.91 -3.26
C ALA A 41 -3.36 -22.04 -3.16
N GLU A 42 -3.75 -21.59 -1.95
CA GLU A 42 -4.88 -20.68 -1.76
C GLU A 42 -4.61 -19.31 -2.40
N HIS A 43 -3.39 -18.79 -2.28
CA HIS A 43 -3.01 -17.52 -2.91
C HIS A 43 -2.99 -17.62 -4.43
N GLU A 44 -2.54 -18.74 -5.00
CA GLU A 44 -2.58 -19.00 -6.44
C GLU A 44 -4.02 -19.06 -6.96
N GLU A 45 -4.92 -19.71 -6.23
CA GLU A 45 -6.34 -19.76 -6.60
C GLU A 45 -6.99 -18.37 -6.58
N ARG A 46 -6.74 -17.56 -5.54
CA ARG A 46 -7.18 -16.15 -5.44
C ARG A 46 -6.62 -15.32 -6.58
N TYR A 47 -5.34 -15.43 -6.87
CA TYR A 47 -4.70 -14.76 -7.99
C TYR A 47 -5.40 -15.07 -9.32
N ARG A 48 -5.62 -16.34 -9.63
CA ARG A 48 -6.30 -16.76 -10.88
C ARG A 48 -7.70 -16.16 -10.98
N LYS A 49 -8.48 -16.20 -9.89
CA LYS A 49 -9.81 -15.60 -9.84
C LYS A 49 -9.79 -14.09 -10.05
N VAL A 50 -8.83 -13.37 -9.45
CA VAL A 50 -8.68 -11.92 -9.67
C VAL A 50 -8.40 -11.62 -11.14
N ARG A 51 -7.49 -12.34 -11.78
CA ARG A 51 -7.18 -12.16 -13.21
C ARG A 51 -8.41 -12.46 -14.09
N GLN A 52 -9.16 -13.52 -13.76
CA GLN A 52 -10.40 -13.85 -14.48
C GLN A 52 -11.46 -12.75 -14.33
N VAL A 53 -11.75 -12.30 -13.11
CA VAL A 53 -12.72 -11.22 -12.86
C VAL A 53 -12.28 -9.92 -13.54
N SER A 54 -10.98 -9.61 -13.51
CA SER A 54 -10.42 -8.43 -14.19
C SER A 54 -10.69 -8.49 -15.71
N GLN A 55 -10.51 -9.65 -16.32
CA GLN A 55 -10.79 -9.87 -17.74
C GLN A 55 -12.28 -9.77 -18.05
N ASP A 56 -13.13 -10.45 -17.28
CA ASP A 56 -14.59 -10.51 -17.51
C ASP A 56 -15.28 -9.15 -17.31
N THR A 57 -14.76 -8.33 -16.39
CA THR A 57 -15.31 -6.99 -16.10
C THR A 57 -14.66 -5.87 -16.91
N GLY A 58 -13.56 -6.14 -17.61
CA GLY A 58 -12.74 -5.13 -18.29
C GLY A 58 -12.02 -4.17 -17.34
N ARG A 59 -12.12 -4.36 -16.01
CA ARG A 59 -11.51 -3.50 -15.01
C ARG A 59 -10.09 -3.96 -14.69
N THR A 60 -9.15 -3.03 -14.68
CA THR A 60 -7.77 -3.33 -14.25
C THR A 60 -7.71 -3.48 -12.74
N ILE A 61 -7.27 -4.64 -12.26
CA ILE A 61 -7.04 -4.91 -10.85
C ILE A 61 -5.56 -5.25 -10.67
N GLY A 62 -4.85 -4.44 -9.88
CA GLY A 62 -3.48 -4.75 -9.47
C GLY A 62 -3.48 -5.82 -8.38
N ILE A 63 -2.43 -6.64 -8.34
CA ILE A 63 -2.26 -7.65 -7.30
C ILE A 63 -1.00 -7.34 -6.49
N LEU A 64 -1.18 -7.18 -5.18
CA LEU A 64 -0.16 -6.90 -4.20
C LEU A 64 0.09 -8.12 -3.32
N ALA A 65 1.30 -8.68 -3.32
CA ALA A 65 1.74 -9.65 -2.33
C ALA A 65 2.35 -8.90 -1.13
N ASP A 66 1.77 -9.09 0.06
CA ASP A 66 2.23 -8.44 1.29
C ASP A 66 2.96 -9.47 2.17
N LEU A 67 4.29 -9.35 2.24
CA LEU A 67 5.17 -10.25 2.96
C LEU A 67 4.96 -10.12 4.48
N GLN A 68 5.06 -11.24 5.19
CA GLN A 68 4.83 -11.28 6.62
C GLN A 68 5.83 -10.43 7.41
N GLY A 69 7.10 -10.44 7.00
CA GLY A 69 8.20 -9.89 7.75
C GLY A 69 8.63 -10.76 8.95
N PRO A 70 9.70 -10.37 9.63
CA PRO A 70 10.27 -11.12 10.75
C PRO A 70 9.45 -10.91 12.03
N LYS A 71 8.19 -11.39 12.04
CA LYS A 71 7.30 -11.24 13.20
C LYS A 71 7.78 -12.12 14.36
N ILE A 72 8.11 -11.49 15.48
CA ILE A 72 8.44 -12.18 16.74
C ILE A 72 7.14 -12.71 17.35
N ARG A 73 7.15 -13.94 17.86
CA ARG A 73 5.98 -14.60 18.43
C ARG A 73 6.31 -15.35 19.70
N LEU A 74 5.33 -15.50 20.59
CA LEU A 74 5.34 -16.56 21.60
C LEU A 74 5.30 -17.92 20.91
N ALA A 75 5.89 -18.92 21.55
CA ALA A 75 5.78 -20.33 21.17
C ALA A 75 4.39 -20.89 21.56
N THR A 76 4.29 -22.20 21.76
CA THR A 76 3.04 -22.88 22.06
C THR A 76 2.92 -23.20 23.54
N PHE A 77 1.70 -23.15 24.07
CA PHE A 77 1.34 -23.50 25.44
C PHE A 77 0.89 -24.96 25.49
N ALA A 78 1.40 -25.72 26.50
CA ALA A 78 1.14 -27.15 26.62
C ALA A 78 -0.34 -27.47 26.82
N ASN A 79 -1.04 -26.69 27.63
CA ASN A 79 -2.41 -26.94 28.05
C ASN A 79 -3.42 -25.91 27.52
N GLY A 80 -3.08 -25.26 26.41
CA GLY A 80 -3.92 -24.20 25.83
C GLY A 80 -3.69 -22.82 26.46
N PRO A 81 -4.56 -21.84 26.19
CA PRO A 81 -4.40 -20.48 26.66
C PRO A 81 -4.30 -20.37 28.19
N VAL A 82 -3.47 -19.43 28.66
CA VAL A 82 -3.30 -19.13 30.10
C VAL A 82 -3.65 -17.67 30.35
N THR A 83 -4.17 -17.38 31.54
CA THR A 83 -4.45 -15.99 31.96
C THR A 83 -3.34 -15.55 32.89
N VAL A 84 -2.82 -14.35 32.67
CA VAL A 84 -1.88 -13.66 33.56
C VAL A 84 -2.53 -12.37 34.07
N ASP A 85 -2.33 -12.09 35.35
CA ASP A 85 -2.87 -10.92 36.01
C ASP A 85 -1.78 -9.85 36.25
N ASN A 86 -2.20 -8.61 36.49
CA ASN A 86 -1.27 -7.51 36.78
C ASN A 86 -0.42 -7.82 38.01
N GLY A 87 0.89 -7.72 37.90
CA GLY A 87 1.86 -8.00 38.94
C GLY A 87 2.41 -9.43 38.93
N ASP A 88 1.87 -10.32 38.10
CA ASP A 88 2.43 -11.65 37.93
C ASP A 88 3.84 -11.60 37.33
N GLU A 89 4.69 -12.56 37.71
CA GLU A 89 5.96 -12.80 37.04
C GLU A 89 5.76 -13.74 35.85
N PHE A 90 6.26 -13.34 34.67
CA PHE A 90 6.23 -14.16 33.47
C PHE A 90 7.62 -14.17 32.81
N THR A 91 8.09 -15.35 32.38
CA THR A 91 9.38 -15.49 31.72
C THR A 91 9.22 -15.80 30.23
N ILE A 92 9.89 -15.02 29.38
CA ILE A 92 10.01 -15.33 27.95
C ILE A 92 11.39 -15.93 27.73
N THR A 93 11.48 -17.08 27.09
CA THR A 93 12.75 -17.78 26.91
C THR A 93 13.03 -18.15 25.45
N THR A 94 14.32 -18.22 25.10
CA THR A 94 14.76 -18.76 23.80
C THR A 94 14.94 -20.28 23.81
N GLU A 95 14.76 -20.90 24.97
CA GLU A 95 14.75 -22.38 25.13
C GLU A 95 13.47 -22.94 24.48
N ASP A 96 13.57 -24.19 24.02
CA ASP A 96 12.40 -24.89 23.50
C ASP A 96 11.69 -25.60 24.69
N VAL A 97 10.76 -24.86 25.29
CA VAL A 97 9.96 -25.32 26.42
C VAL A 97 8.47 -25.22 26.09
N PRO A 98 7.66 -26.19 26.53
CA PRO A 98 6.21 -26.04 26.49
C PRO A 98 5.79 -24.92 27.44
N GLY A 99 5.02 -23.96 26.91
CA GLY A 99 4.58 -22.80 27.68
C GLY A 99 3.54 -23.15 28.74
N ASP A 100 3.58 -22.41 29.84
CA ASP A 100 2.60 -22.49 30.94
C ASP A 100 2.31 -21.09 31.49
N GLN A 101 1.72 -20.98 32.68
CA GLN A 101 1.37 -19.75 33.36
C GLN A 101 2.58 -18.88 33.76
N HIS A 102 3.79 -19.43 33.78
CA HIS A 102 4.99 -18.76 34.29
C HIS A 102 6.08 -18.55 33.23
N ILE A 103 6.07 -19.34 32.15
CA ILE A 103 7.11 -19.32 31.12
C ILE A 103 6.54 -19.69 29.76
N CYS A 104 7.04 -19.06 28.72
CA CYS A 104 6.81 -19.48 27.35
C CYS A 104 8.03 -19.20 26.47
N GLY A 105 8.25 -20.07 25.48
CA GLY A 105 9.26 -19.86 24.46
C GLY A 105 8.95 -18.71 23.53
N THR A 106 9.97 -18.24 22.80
CA THR A 106 9.80 -17.29 21.70
C THR A 106 10.48 -17.78 20.43
N THR A 107 9.94 -17.37 19.28
CA THR A 107 10.54 -17.62 17.96
C THR A 107 11.85 -16.84 17.75
N TYR A 108 12.07 -15.77 18.52
CA TYR A 108 13.20 -14.88 18.36
C TYR A 108 14.36 -15.21 19.31
N LYS A 109 15.41 -15.82 18.78
CA LYS A 109 16.58 -16.24 19.57
C LYS A 109 17.48 -15.10 20.06
N GLY A 110 17.37 -13.90 19.43
CA GLY A 110 18.11 -12.70 19.84
C GLY A 110 17.50 -11.93 21.01
N LEU A 111 16.29 -12.30 21.46
CA LEU A 111 15.55 -11.54 22.47
C LEU A 111 16.37 -11.15 23.71
N PRO A 112 17.14 -12.07 24.36
CA PRO A 112 17.90 -11.70 25.56
C PRO A 112 19.03 -10.66 25.31
N GLY A 113 19.52 -10.57 24.08
CA GLY A 113 20.56 -9.60 23.70
C GLY A 113 20.02 -8.22 23.35
N ASP A 114 18.75 -8.12 22.99
CA ASP A 114 18.14 -6.90 22.47
C ASP A 114 17.28 -6.17 23.50
N VAL A 115 17.01 -6.77 24.67
CA VAL A 115 16.22 -6.14 25.74
C VAL A 115 17.04 -5.96 27.03
N LYS A 116 16.66 -4.96 27.82
CA LYS A 116 17.26 -4.64 29.12
C LYS A 116 16.16 -4.36 30.16
N PRO A 117 16.49 -4.40 31.46
CA PRO A 117 15.54 -4.03 32.51
C PRO A 117 14.89 -2.67 32.27
N GLY A 118 13.57 -2.62 32.43
CA GLY A 118 12.71 -1.47 32.17
C GLY A 118 12.17 -1.38 30.74
N ASP A 119 12.62 -2.23 29.82
CA ASP A 119 12.06 -2.24 28.46
C ASP A 119 10.66 -2.86 28.44
N PRO A 120 9.69 -2.31 27.69
CA PRO A 120 8.38 -2.89 27.53
C PRO A 120 8.39 -4.06 26.55
N VAL A 121 7.62 -5.09 26.85
CA VAL A 121 7.31 -6.21 25.95
C VAL A 121 5.81 -6.26 25.77
N LEU A 122 5.34 -5.98 24.57
CA LEU A 122 3.93 -5.95 24.24
C LEU A 122 3.53 -7.25 23.52
N ILE A 123 2.42 -7.86 23.94
CA ILE A 123 1.93 -9.12 23.37
C ILE A 123 0.51 -8.90 22.84
N ASN A 124 0.18 -9.59 21.74
CA ASN A 124 -1.14 -9.53 21.11
C ASN A 124 -1.52 -8.08 20.73
N ASP A 125 -0.65 -7.44 19.94
CA ASP A 125 -0.81 -6.07 19.46
C ASP A 125 -1.01 -5.03 20.59
N GLY A 126 -0.33 -5.25 21.72
CA GLY A 126 -0.32 -4.35 22.87
C GLY A 126 -1.48 -4.54 23.87
N VAL A 127 -2.34 -5.54 23.66
CA VAL A 127 -3.42 -5.88 24.63
C VAL A 127 -2.85 -6.34 25.97
N ILE A 128 -1.67 -7.00 25.95
CA ILE A 128 -0.96 -7.44 27.15
C ILE A 128 0.37 -6.73 27.19
N ALA A 129 0.70 -6.09 28.31
CA ALA A 129 1.94 -5.36 28.49
C ALA A 129 2.76 -6.00 29.62
N LEU A 130 4.03 -6.29 29.32
CA LEU A 130 5.01 -6.77 30.27
C LEU A 130 6.16 -5.75 30.34
N GLU A 131 6.88 -5.73 31.46
CA GLU A 131 8.12 -4.95 31.63
C GLU A 131 9.26 -5.91 31.99
N VAL A 132 10.40 -5.77 31.33
CA VAL A 132 11.59 -6.58 31.62
C VAL A 132 12.16 -6.22 32.99
N VAL A 133 12.29 -7.23 33.85
CA VAL A 133 12.90 -7.11 35.19
C VAL A 133 14.38 -7.47 35.13
N SER A 134 14.71 -8.60 34.51
CA SER A 134 16.09 -9.06 34.36
C SER A 134 16.26 -10.00 33.19
N VAL A 135 17.49 -10.11 32.71
CA VAL A 135 17.90 -11.08 31.68
C VAL A 135 18.93 -12.03 32.30
N ASP A 136 18.67 -13.33 32.22
CA ASP A 136 19.54 -14.39 32.77
C ASP A 136 19.73 -15.49 31.71
N GLY A 137 20.84 -15.40 30.98
CA GLY A 137 21.14 -16.28 29.87
C GLY A 137 20.03 -16.25 28.80
N PRO A 138 19.35 -17.41 28.53
CA PRO A 138 18.29 -17.47 27.53
C PRO A 138 16.94 -16.93 28.02
N ARG A 139 16.83 -16.53 29.30
CA ARG A 139 15.57 -16.18 29.96
C ARG A 139 15.46 -14.69 30.22
N VAL A 140 14.35 -14.12 29.76
CA VAL A 140 13.94 -12.74 30.02
C VAL A 140 12.81 -12.78 31.03
N LYS A 141 13.11 -12.39 32.29
CA LYS A 141 12.12 -12.29 33.36
C LYS A 141 11.39 -10.97 33.24
N THR A 142 10.08 -11.01 33.26
CA THR A 142 9.21 -9.85 33.14
C THR A 142 8.19 -9.82 34.27
N VAL A 143 7.61 -8.65 34.53
CA VAL A 143 6.42 -8.45 35.34
C VAL A 143 5.27 -8.00 34.46
N VAL A 144 4.09 -8.52 34.71
CA VAL A 144 2.87 -8.17 33.97
C VAL A 144 2.38 -6.78 34.44
N ILE A 145 2.35 -5.83 33.53
CA ILE A 145 1.82 -4.47 33.76
C ILE A 145 0.33 -4.43 33.42
N GLU A 146 -0.05 -5.02 32.27
CA GLU A 146 -1.43 -5.19 31.86
C GLU A 146 -1.67 -6.65 31.49
N GLY A 147 -2.52 -7.32 32.25
CA GLY A 147 -2.79 -8.73 32.13
C GLY A 147 -3.78 -9.09 31.04
N GLY A 148 -3.92 -10.38 30.79
CA GLY A 148 -4.85 -10.91 29.80
C GLY A 148 -4.59 -12.36 29.45
N VAL A 149 -5.19 -12.83 28.35
CA VAL A 149 -5.07 -14.23 27.91
C VAL A 149 -3.91 -14.39 26.93
N LEU A 150 -2.87 -15.08 27.36
CA LEU A 150 -1.77 -15.53 26.50
C LEU A 150 -2.15 -16.83 25.77
N SER A 151 -1.83 -16.93 24.51
CA SER A 151 -2.09 -18.12 23.70
C SER A 151 -1.02 -18.34 22.64
N ASN A 152 -1.09 -19.49 21.96
CA ASN A 152 -0.12 -19.92 20.97
C ASN A 152 0.12 -18.87 19.90
N ASN A 153 1.38 -18.67 19.51
CA ASN A 153 1.84 -17.87 18.39
C ASN A 153 1.43 -16.37 18.42
N LYS A 154 1.09 -15.85 19.60
CA LYS A 154 0.80 -14.41 19.73
C LYS A 154 2.02 -13.56 19.40
N GLY A 155 1.79 -12.47 18.67
CA GLY A 155 2.85 -11.52 18.31
C GLY A 155 3.46 -10.86 19.54
N ILE A 156 4.79 -10.68 19.50
CA ILE A 156 5.55 -9.89 20.47
C ILE A 156 6.08 -8.65 19.77
N ASN A 157 5.85 -7.49 20.36
CA ASN A 157 6.43 -6.22 19.96
C ASN A 157 7.37 -5.72 21.05
N LEU A 158 8.50 -5.14 20.64
CA LEU A 158 9.56 -4.65 21.51
C LEU A 158 9.79 -3.16 21.24
N PRO A 159 8.93 -2.26 21.78
CA PRO A 159 9.05 -0.84 21.54
C PRO A 159 10.40 -0.29 21.99
N GLY A 160 11.09 0.44 21.11
CA GLY A 160 12.38 1.04 21.42
C GLY A 160 13.58 0.10 21.38
N ALA A 161 13.39 -1.23 21.28
CA ALA A 161 14.50 -2.15 21.15
C ALA A 161 15.05 -2.18 19.71
N ALA A 162 16.37 -2.17 19.59
CA ALA A 162 17.06 -2.30 18.30
C ALA A 162 17.13 -3.79 17.89
N VAL A 163 15.99 -4.35 17.51
CA VAL A 163 15.88 -5.76 17.14
C VAL A 163 16.73 -6.07 15.91
N ASN A 164 17.73 -6.92 16.06
CA ASN A 164 18.64 -7.28 14.97
C ASN A 164 18.13 -8.49 14.17
N VAL A 165 17.00 -8.32 13.48
CA VAL A 165 16.42 -9.34 12.58
C VAL A 165 16.57 -8.88 11.13
N PRO A 166 16.95 -9.77 10.18
CA PRO A 166 16.94 -9.41 8.75
C PRO A 166 15.59 -8.87 8.29
N ALA A 167 15.58 -7.97 7.32
CA ALA A 167 14.35 -7.42 6.76
C ALA A 167 13.47 -8.50 6.12
N LEU A 168 14.08 -9.56 5.55
CA LEU A 168 13.43 -10.74 5.01
C LEU A 168 13.77 -11.98 5.82
N SER A 169 12.77 -12.66 6.37
CA SER A 169 12.92 -14.04 6.88
C SER A 169 13.10 -15.04 5.74
N GLU A 170 13.53 -16.28 6.03
CA GLU A 170 13.59 -17.33 5.00
C GLU A 170 12.20 -17.61 4.40
N LYS A 171 11.15 -17.61 5.24
CA LYS A 171 9.77 -17.70 4.76
C LYS A 171 9.43 -16.56 3.78
N ASP A 172 9.80 -15.32 4.10
CA ASP A 172 9.53 -14.19 3.20
C ASP A 172 10.25 -14.31 1.87
N LYS A 173 11.45 -14.88 1.85
CA LYS A 173 12.18 -15.15 0.61
C LYS A 173 11.46 -16.19 -0.25
N ASP A 174 10.93 -17.24 0.36
CA ASP A 174 10.16 -18.27 -0.34
C ASP A 174 8.82 -17.72 -0.83
N ASP A 175 8.11 -16.96 0.00
CA ASP A 175 6.88 -16.27 -0.39
C ASP A 175 7.11 -15.27 -1.52
N LEU A 176 8.22 -14.54 -1.48
CA LEU A 176 8.59 -13.58 -2.53
C LEU A 176 8.88 -14.28 -3.85
N ARG A 177 9.67 -15.37 -3.87
CA ARG A 177 9.90 -16.18 -5.07
C ARG A 177 8.59 -16.68 -5.66
N PHE A 178 7.76 -17.29 -4.82
CA PHE A 178 6.43 -17.74 -5.23
C PHE A 178 5.58 -16.61 -5.83
N ALA A 179 5.49 -15.46 -5.17
CA ALA A 179 4.71 -14.33 -5.64
C ALA A 179 5.21 -13.77 -6.99
N LEU A 180 6.53 -13.69 -7.17
CA LEU A 180 7.14 -13.24 -8.43
C LEU A 180 6.85 -14.22 -9.58
N GLU A 181 7.02 -15.53 -9.35
CA GLU A 181 6.72 -16.58 -10.32
C GLU A 181 5.23 -16.65 -10.67
N LEU A 182 4.35 -16.39 -9.70
CA LEU A 182 2.91 -16.28 -9.89
C LEU A 182 2.54 -15.08 -10.78
N GLY A 183 3.34 -14.03 -10.81
CA GLY A 183 3.15 -12.83 -11.62
C GLY A 183 2.33 -11.74 -10.91
N VAL A 184 2.57 -11.51 -9.61
CA VAL A 184 2.00 -10.35 -8.90
C VAL A 184 2.56 -9.04 -9.47
N ASP A 185 1.80 -7.97 -9.32
CA ASP A 185 2.16 -6.67 -9.89
C ASP A 185 3.04 -5.83 -8.95
N MET A 186 2.95 -6.07 -7.65
CA MET A 186 3.64 -5.32 -6.59
C MET A 186 3.89 -6.21 -5.38
N VAL A 187 4.91 -5.89 -4.57
CA VAL A 187 5.15 -6.53 -3.28
C VAL A 187 5.26 -5.48 -2.17
N ALA A 188 4.81 -5.81 -0.96
CA ALA A 188 5.01 -4.97 0.22
C ALA A 188 5.97 -5.67 1.20
N LEU A 189 6.94 -4.89 1.71
CA LEU A 189 7.91 -5.33 2.70
C LEU A 189 7.51 -4.83 4.07
N SER A 190 7.27 -5.75 5.00
CA SER A 190 6.91 -5.46 6.39
C SER A 190 8.13 -5.09 7.23
N PHE A 191 7.91 -4.30 8.26
CA PHE A 191 8.90 -3.90 9.26
C PHE A 191 10.15 -3.24 8.70
N VAL A 192 10.00 -2.43 7.64
CA VAL A 192 11.09 -1.60 7.08
C VAL A 192 11.63 -0.67 8.15
N ARG A 193 12.97 -0.54 8.25
CA ARG A 193 13.68 0.32 9.21
C ARG A 193 14.49 1.41 8.54
N ASN A 194 15.02 1.14 7.35
CA ASN A 194 15.88 2.06 6.61
C ASN A 194 15.84 1.78 5.10
N ALA A 195 16.46 2.65 4.31
CA ALA A 195 16.51 2.52 2.84
C ALA A 195 17.24 1.26 2.35
N GLY A 196 18.15 0.71 3.14
CA GLY A 196 18.94 -0.46 2.77
C GLY A 196 18.14 -1.77 2.74
N ASP A 197 17.02 -1.82 3.47
CA ASP A 197 16.19 -3.03 3.57
C ASP A 197 15.61 -3.47 2.20
N ILE A 198 15.52 -2.56 1.22
CA ILE A 198 15.08 -2.89 -0.14
C ILE A 198 16.08 -3.81 -0.87
N HIS A 199 17.36 -3.78 -0.51
CA HIS A 199 18.40 -4.55 -1.19
C HIS A 199 18.20 -6.04 -1.04
N ASP A 200 17.71 -6.51 0.10
CA ASP A 200 17.40 -7.93 0.32
C ASP A 200 16.27 -8.41 -0.59
N VAL A 201 15.24 -7.58 -0.79
CA VAL A 201 14.15 -7.86 -1.74
C VAL A 201 14.69 -7.89 -3.16
N HIS A 202 15.47 -6.90 -3.54
CA HIS A 202 16.06 -6.81 -4.87
C HIS A 202 16.97 -8.00 -5.20
N LYS A 203 17.71 -8.50 -4.21
CA LYS A 203 18.56 -9.69 -4.39
C LYS A 203 17.74 -10.92 -4.79
N VAL A 204 16.62 -11.17 -4.10
CA VAL A 204 15.72 -12.27 -4.45
C VAL A 204 15.08 -12.05 -5.83
N MET A 205 14.69 -10.82 -6.15
CA MET A 205 14.15 -10.47 -7.47
C MET A 205 15.17 -10.71 -8.59
N ASP A 206 16.46 -10.41 -8.36
CA ASP A 206 17.54 -10.66 -9.31
C ASP A 206 17.81 -12.16 -9.49
N GLU A 207 17.69 -12.96 -8.42
CA GLU A 207 17.79 -14.43 -8.49
C GLU A 207 16.68 -15.04 -9.38
N VAL A 208 15.44 -14.50 -9.27
CA VAL A 208 14.28 -14.93 -10.07
C VAL A 208 14.29 -14.32 -11.48
N GLY A 209 14.95 -13.18 -11.66
CA GLY A 209 14.98 -12.43 -12.93
C GLY A 209 13.71 -11.58 -13.16
N ILE A 210 12.89 -11.34 -12.13
CA ILE A 210 11.65 -10.56 -12.22
C ILE A 210 11.70 -9.41 -11.21
N ARG A 211 11.53 -8.17 -11.70
CA ARG A 211 11.47 -6.97 -10.88
C ARG A 211 10.06 -6.39 -10.89
N VAL A 212 9.50 -6.17 -9.71
CA VAL A 212 8.23 -5.47 -9.50
C VAL A 212 8.42 -4.34 -8.47
N PRO A 213 7.54 -3.32 -8.44
CA PRO A 213 7.59 -2.28 -7.42
C PRO A 213 7.52 -2.82 -6.00
N VAL A 214 8.33 -2.25 -5.11
CA VAL A 214 8.39 -2.59 -3.68
C VAL A 214 7.78 -1.47 -2.85
N ILE A 215 6.79 -1.82 -2.04
CA ILE A 215 6.10 -0.91 -1.12
C ILE A 215 6.71 -1.05 0.27
N ALA A 216 7.24 0.04 0.84
CA ALA A 216 7.71 0.04 2.21
C ALA A 216 6.53 0.17 3.18
N LYS A 217 6.40 -0.75 4.14
CA LYS A 217 5.45 -0.62 5.23
C LYS A 217 6.12 0.10 6.41
N ILE A 218 5.55 1.24 6.78
CA ILE A 218 6.04 2.06 7.89
C ILE A 218 5.30 1.61 9.16
N GLU A 219 5.98 0.80 9.95
CA GLU A 219 5.47 0.10 11.12
C GLU A 219 6.36 0.28 12.35
N LYS A 220 7.56 0.86 12.18
CA LYS A 220 8.58 0.97 13.21
C LYS A 220 8.99 2.43 13.46
N PRO A 221 9.36 2.81 14.70
CA PRO A 221 9.90 4.13 15.00
C PRO A 221 11.11 4.49 14.15
N GLN A 222 12.02 3.54 13.88
CA GLN A 222 13.19 3.72 13.02
C GLN A 222 12.79 4.13 11.60
N ALA A 223 11.71 3.55 11.06
CA ALA A 223 11.21 3.95 9.74
C ALA A 223 10.64 5.37 9.72
N VAL A 224 10.07 5.83 10.85
CA VAL A 224 9.60 7.22 10.98
C VAL A 224 10.80 8.18 11.00
N GLU A 225 11.88 7.84 11.68
CA GLU A 225 13.12 8.63 11.70
C GLU A 225 13.79 8.67 10.33
N ALA A 226 13.80 7.55 9.60
CA ALA A 226 14.41 7.36 8.29
C ALA A 226 13.45 7.62 7.11
N MET A 227 12.29 8.26 7.31
CA MET A 227 11.23 8.33 6.32
C MET A 227 11.65 8.97 4.99
N GLU A 228 12.55 9.96 4.99
CA GLU A 228 13.00 10.63 3.75
C GLU A 228 13.80 9.66 2.86
N GLU A 229 14.75 8.93 3.44
CA GLU A 229 15.56 7.97 2.68
C GLU A 229 14.75 6.76 2.22
N ILE A 230 13.80 6.27 3.05
CA ILE A 230 12.90 5.18 2.67
C ILE A 230 12.00 5.58 1.49
N VAL A 231 11.38 6.76 1.54
CA VAL A 231 10.54 7.25 0.42
C VAL A 231 11.34 7.40 -0.87
N LEU A 232 12.61 7.74 -0.80
CA LEU A 232 13.46 7.85 -1.98
C LEU A 232 13.85 6.48 -2.55
N ALA A 233 14.11 5.50 -1.69
CA ALA A 233 14.58 4.17 -2.09
C ALA A 233 13.46 3.26 -2.60
N PHE A 234 12.28 3.29 -1.98
CA PHE A 234 11.16 2.43 -2.31
C PHE A 234 10.26 3.03 -3.40
N ASP A 235 9.43 2.20 -4.04
CA ASP A 235 8.54 2.61 -5.15
C ASP A 235 7.21 3.16 -4.66
N ALA A 236 6.74 2.75 -3.48
CA ALA A 236 5.54 3.25 -2.83
C ALA A 236 5.65 3.06 -1.31
N ILE A 237 4.73 3.68 -0.57
CA ILE A 237 4.70 3.66 0.90
C ILE A 237 3.34 3.15 1.38
N MET A 238 3.35 2.35 2.45
CA MET A 238 2.14 1.98 3.20
C MET A 238 2.28 2.47 4.65
N VAL A 239 1.39 3.32 5.08
CA VAL A 239 1.27 3.73 6.48
C VAL A 239 0.44 2.68 7.20
N ALA A 240 1.12 1.70 7.82
CA ALA A 240 0.49 0.58 8.51
C ALA A 240 0.26 0.95 9.99
N ARG A 241 -0.84 1.68 10.23
CA ARG A 241 -1.10 2.36 11.51
C ARG A 241 -1.29 1.41 12.67
N GLY A 242 -1.77 0.18 12.44
CA GLY A 242 -1.97 -0.82 13.49
C GLY A 242 -0.65 -1.20 14.17
N ASP A 243 0.31 -1.72 13.41
CA ASP A 243 1.61 -2.10 13.95
C ASP A 243 2.42 -0.87 14.41
N LEU A 244 2.32 0.26 13.70
CA LEU A 244 2.99 1.50 14.10
C LEU A 244 2.49 1.99 15.47
N ALA A 245 1.18 1.94 15.72
CA ALA A 245 0.59 2.43 16.98
C ALA A 245 0.93 1.56 18.19
N VAL A 246 1.40 0.34 17.98
CA VAL A 246 1.89 -0.54 19.06
C VAL A 246 3.28 -0.11 19.54
N GLU A 247 4.12 0.42 18.64
CA GLU A 247 5.51 0.73 18.95
C GLU A 247 5.83 2.24 18.96
N TYR A 248 4.91 3.08 18.53
CA TYR A 248 5.05 4.53 18.46
C TYR A 248 3.92 5.22 19.21
N PRO A 249 4.13 6.40 19.84
CA PRO A 249 3.08 7.10 20.56
C PRO A 249 1.83 7.29 19.71
N LEU A 250 0.70 6.75 20.16
CA LEU A 250 -0.56 6.67 19.41
C LEU A 250 -1.03 8.04 18.91
N GLU A 251 -0.88 9.07 19.76
CA GLU A 251 -1.26 10.45 19.46
C GLU A 251 -0.40 11.11 18.37
N LYS A 252 0.77 10.53 18.05
CA LYS A 252 1.66 11.00 16.98
C LYS A 252 1.41 10.32 15.64
N VAL A 253 0.76 9.15 15.62
CA VAL A 253 0.50 8.37 14.39
C VAL A 253 -0.21 9.20 13.32
N PRO A 254 -1.26 10.00 13.61
CA PRO A 254 -1.91 10.84 12.61
C PRO A 254 -0.98 11.90 11.99
N LEU A 255 -0.03 12.41 12.77
CA LEU A 255 0.96 13.39 12.28
C LEU A 255 1.98 12.73 11.35
N VAL A 256 2.45 11.53 11.70
CA VAL A 256 3.33 10.72 10.86
C VAL A 256 2.64 10.37 9.54
N GLN A 257 1.36 9.99 9.55
CA GLN A 257 0.56 9.76 8.35
C GLN A 257 0.61 10.97 7.42
N LYS A 258 0.32 12.18 7.93
CA LYS A 258 0.33 13.41 7.13
C LYS A 258 1.71 13.73 6.56
N GLN A 259 2.77 13.52 7.34
CA GLN A 259 4.14 13.73 6.90
C GLN A 259 4.53 12.76 5.78
N LEU A 260 4.24 11.47 5.93
CA LEU A 260 4.54 10.44 4.93
C LEU A 260 3.76 10.68 3.64
N ILE A 261 2.46 11.00 3.71
CA ILE A 261 1.65 11.33 2.53
C ILE A 261 2.25 12.54 1.79
N THR A 262 2.59 13.60 2.52
CA THR A 262 3.20 14.79 1.93
C THR A 262 4.54 14.47 1.26
N LEU A 263 5.38 13.69 1.94
CA LEU A 263 6.72 13.34 1.45
C LEU A 263 6.66 12.41 0.24
N ALA A 264 5.81 11.38 0.27
CA ALA A 264 5.59 10.47 -0.84
C ALA A 264 5.08 11.21 -2.09
N ARG A 265 4.06 12.08 -1.94
CA ARG A 265 3.55 12.91 -3.03
C ARG A 265 4.61 13.83 -3.63
N ARG A 266 5.48 14.45 -2.80
CA ARG A 266 6.60 15.28 -3.30
C ARG A 266 7.56 14.50 -4.20
N ASN A 267 7.65 13.20 -3.99
CA ASN A 267 8.52 12.31 -4.75
C ASN A 267 7.78 11.48 -5.83
N ALA A 268 6.50 11.79 -6.09
CA ALA A 268 5.63 11.05 -7.01
C ALA A 268 5.57 9.54 -6.70
N LYS A 269 5.60 9.18 -5.42
CA LYS A 269 5.45 7.82 -4.91
C LYS A 269 4.02 7.65 -4.41
N PRO A 270 3.30 6.59 -4.81
CA PRO A 270 1.98 6.28 -4.25
C PRO A 270 2.05 6.01 -2.75
N VAL A 271 0.99 6.37 -2.03
CA VAL A 271 0.87 6.10 -0.60
C VAL A 271 -0.46 5.47 -0.26
N ILE A 272 -0.39 4.36 0.49
CA ILE A 272 -1.53 3.62 1.01
C ILE A 272 -1.69 3.96 2.50
N VAL A 273 -2.90 4.32 2.93
CA VAL A 273 -3.25 4.38 4.36
C VAL A 273 -3.98 3.09 4.72
N ALA A 274 -3.48 2.40 5.73
CA ALA A 274 -3.87 1.03 6.04
C ALA A 274 -4.22 0.83 7.52
N THR A 275 -4.94 -0.24 7.78
CA THR A 275 -5.38 -0.80 9.07
C THR A 275 -6.44 0.02 9.80
N GLN A 276 -7.44 -0.70 10.32
CA GLN A 276 -8.53 -0.16 11.15
C GLN A 276 -9.30 1.00 10.49
N MET A 277 -9.46 0.94 9.15
CA MET A 277 -10.16 2.01 8.43
C MET A 277 -11.67 1.95 8.65
N MET A 278 -12.24 0.74 8.64
CA MET A 278 -13.67 0.48 8.83
C MET A 278 -13.88 -0.82 9.64
N GLU A 279 -13.11 -1.02 10.69
CA GLU A 279 -13.00 -2.27 11.44
C GLU A 279 -14.33 -2.73 12.02
N SER A 280 -15.20 -1.82 12.46
CA SER A 280 -16.54 -2.17 12.95
C SER A 280 -17.36 -2.93 11.90
N MET A 281 -17.09 -2.69 10.60
CA MET A 281 -17.79 -3.37 9.51
C MET A 281 -17.36 -4.83 9.29
N ILE A 282 -16.39 -5.34 10.04
CA ILE A 282 -16.17 -6.79 10.15
C ILE A 282 -17.45 -7.48 10.63
N HIS A 283 -18.16 -6.86 11.56
CA HIS A 283 -19.34 -7.42 12.21
C HIS A 283 -20.63 -6.61 12.01
N ALA A 284 -20.53 -5.33 11.69
CA ALA A 284 -21.65 -4.41 11.50
C ALA A 284 -21.82 -4.01 10.02
N SER A 285 -23.07 -3.80 9.60
CA SER A 285 -23.38 -3.36 8.23
C SER A 285 -23.15 -1.86 7.98
N ARG A 286 -22.76 -1.11 9.01
CA ARG A 286 -22.48 0.33 8.95
C ARG A 286 -21.25 0.67 9.79
N PRO A 287 -20.40 1.61 9.33
CA PRO A 287 -19.26 2.07 10.09
C PRO A 287 -19.67 3.00 11.23
N THR A 288 -18.76 3.22 12.16
CA THR A 288 -18.85 4.29 13.14
C THR A 288 -18.59 5.65 12.50
N ARG A 289 -19.00 6.75 13.18
CA ARG A 289 -18.68 8.12 12.74
C ARG A 289 -17.18 8.40 12.76
N ALA A 290 -16.45 7.80 13.69
CA ALA A 290 -15.00 7.95 13.78
C ALA A 290 -14.30 7.33 12.55
N GLU A 291 -14.73 6.15 12.11
CA GLU A 291 -14.20 5.49 10.91
C GLU A 291 -14.52 6.28 9.64
N VAL A 292 -15.75 6.81 9.51
CA VAL A 292 -16.10 7.68 8.38
C VAL A 292 -15.19 8.91 8.35
N SER A 293 -14.93 9.53 9.50
CA SER A 293 -14.02 10.67 9.63
C SER A 293 -12.58 10.27 9.27
N ASP A 294 -12.12 9.10 9.68
CA ASP A 294 -10.77 8.61 9.43
C ASP A 294 -10.54 8.36 7.93
N VAL A 295 -11.48 7.66 7.25
CA VAL A 295 -11.42 7.46 5.79
C VAL A 295 -11.41 8.78 5.06
N ALA A 296 -12.31 9.71 5.40
CA ALA A 296 -12.37 11.04 4.79
C ALA A 296 -11.06 11.81 5.00
N ASN A 297 -10.49 11.80 6.21
CA ASN A 297 -9.22 12.48 6.50
C ASN A 297 -8.06 11.90 5.70
N ALA A 298 -7.96 10.58 5.53
CA ALA A 298 -6.92 9.97 4.69
C ALA A 298 -6.97 10.49 3.24
N ILE A 299 -8.18 10.66 2.69
CA ILE A 299 -8.40 11.24 1.35
C ILE A 299 -8.02 12.73 1.33
N LEU A 300 -8.49 13.51 2.30
CA LEU A 300 -8.19 14.95 2.42
C LEU A 300 -6.70 15.20 2.65
N ASP A 301 -5.99 14.31 3.34
CA ASP A 301 -4.53 14.35 3.48
C ASP A 301 -3.81 14.10 2.14
N GLY A 302 -4.49 13.47 1.18
CA GLY A 302 -3.99 13.23 -0.17
C GLY A 302 -3.41 11.83 -0.39
N ALA A 303 -3.87 10.81 0.34
CA ALA A 303 -3.52 9.42 0.07
C ALA A 303 -3.87 9.00 -1.37
N ASP A 304 -3.07 8.14 -1.98
CA ASP A 304 -3.39 7.53 -3.27
C ASP A 304 -4.40 6.41 -3.10
N ALA A 305 -4.26 5.64 -2.04
CA ALA A 305 -5.12 4.50 -1.74
C ALA A 305 -5.42 4.37 -0.25
N ILE A 306 -6.54 3.74 0.03
CA ILE A 306 -7.00 3.31 1.36
C ILE A 306 -7.21 1.81 1.35
N MET A 307 -6.89 1.13 2.46
CA MET A 307 -6.87 -0.33 2.50
C MET A 307 -7.87 -0.90 3.51
N LEU A 308 -8.55 -1.96 3.09
CA LEU A 308 -9.35 -2.85 3.93
C LEU A 308 -8.56 -4.13 4.23
N SER A 309 -8.55 -4.55 5.47
CA SER A 309 -7.85 -5.74 5.98
C SER A 309 -8.85 -6.88 6.29
N ALA A 310 -9.17 -7.08 7.57
CA ALA A 310 -10.13 -8.09 8.01
C ALA A 310 -11.55 -7.79 7.51
N GLU A 311 -11.89 -6.52 7.31
CA GLU A 311 -13.18 -6.06 6.82
C GLU A 311 -13.57 -6.71 5.49
N SER A 312 -12.60 -6.91 4.59
CA SER A 312 -12.82 -7.56 3.29
C SER A 312 -12.43 -9.03 3.26
N SER A 313 -11.48 -9.49 4.10
CA SER A 313 -10.97 -10.86 4.04
C SER A 313 -11.79 -11.88 4.83
N VAL A 314 -12.34 -11.51 5.99
CA VAL A 314 -13.12 -12.36 6.90
C VAL A 314 -14.41 -11.72 7.39
N GLY A 315 -14.65 -10.45 7.06
CA GLY A 315 -15.81 -9.69 7.51
C GLY A 315 -17.13 -10.25 6.97
N LYS A 316 -18.21 -9.95 7.68
CA LYS A 316 -19.57 -10.37 7.28
C LYS A 316 -20.16 -9.55 6.12
N TYR A 317 -19.62 -8.35 5.89
CA TYR A 317 -20.17 -7.38 4.94
C TYR A 317 -19.13 -6.84 3.95
N PRO A 318 -18.31 -7.69 3.29
CA PRO A 318 -17.16 -7.24 2.51
C PRO A 318 -17.55 -6.29 1.36
N VAL A 319 -18.61 -6.61 0.61
CA VAL A 319 -19.08 -5.80 -0.52
C VAL A 319 -19.63 -4.45 -0.04
N GLU A 320 -20.44 -4.45 1.03
CA GLU A 320 -21.00 -3.20 1.56
C GLU A 320 -19.92 -2.29 2.17
N THR A 321 -18.88 -2.88 2.74
CA THR A 321 -17.73 -2.15 3.24
C THR A 321 -17.01 -1.40 2.11
N VAL A 322 -16.74 -2.07 0.98
CA VAL A 322 -16.12 -1.43 -0.19
C VAL A 322 -17.03 -0.34 -0.78
N LYS A 323 -18.34 -0.59 -0.90
CA LYS A 323 -19.30 0.42 -1.36
C LYS A 323 -19.33 1.65 -0.45
N THR A 324 -19.32 1.43 0.86
CA THR A 324 -19.35 2.52 1.83
C THR A 324 -18.06 3.32 1.81
N MET A 325 -16.91 2.66 1.78
CA MET A 325 -15.61 3.32 1.61
C MET A 325 -15.54 4.13 0.32
N SER A 326 -16.08 3.59 -0.79
CA SER A 326 -16.16 4.28 -2.07
C SER A 326 -16.98 5.57 -1.97
N ARG A 327 -18.19 5.51 -1.35
CA ARG A 327 -19.04 6.71 -1.16
C ARG A 327 -18.35 7.78 -0.30
N ILE A 328 -17.70 7.38 0.81
CA ILE A 328 -16.97 8.33 1.66
C ILE A 328 -15.86 9.01 0.86
N ALA A 329 -15.08 8.23 0.10
CA ALA A 329 -14.00 8.77 -0.72
C ALA A 329 -14.52 9.73 -1.80
N GLU A 330 -15.59 9.37 -2.51
CA GLU A 330 -16.20 10.24 -3.54
C GLU A 330 -16.68 11.56 -2.94
N THR A 331 -17.39 11.52 -1.81
CA THR A 331 -17.87 12.73 -1.12
C THR A 331 -16.72 13.62 -0.66
N ALA A 332 -15.67 13.04 -0.08
CA ALA A 332 -14.50 13.81 0.36
C ALA A 332 -13.74 14.46 -0.82
N GLU A 333 -13.64 13.75 -1.94
CA GLU A 333 -13.00 14.26 -3.16
C GLU A 333 -13.83 15.35 -3.85
N GLU A 334 -15.15 15.19 -3.91
CA GLU A 334 -16.05 16.21 -4.48
C GLU A 334 -15.93 17.52 -3.72
N GLU A 335 -15.93 17.46 -2.39
CA GLU A 335 -15.77 18.64 -1.54
C GLU A 335 -14.40 19.30 -1.74
N LEU A 336 -13.32 18.51 -1.77
CA LEU A 336 -11.96 18.99 -2.00
C LEU A 336 -11.84 19.72 -3.34
N LEU A 337 -12.40 19.15 -4.41
CA LEU A 337 -12.33 19.70 -5.76
C LEU A 337 -13.22 20.93 -5.93
N SER A 338 -14.42 20.94 -5.31
CA SER A 338 -15.36 22.07 -5.38
C SER A 338 -14.82 23.34 -4.72
N GLN A 339 -14.05 23.18 -3.64
CA GLN A 339 -13.44 24.29 -2.92
C GLN A 339 -12.12 24.78 -3.54
N GLY A 340 -11.64 24.14 -4.62
CA GLY A 340 -10.32 24.42 -5.17
C GLY A 340 -9.19 24.12 -4.18
N LEU A 341 -9.51 23.40 -3.11
CA LEU A 341 -8.54 22.99 -2.09
C LEU A 341 -7.66 21.93 -2.69
N GLN A 342 -6.42 22.26 -2.92
CA GLN A 342 -5.42 21.26 -3.23
C GLN A 342 -4.93 20.63 -1.92
N PRO A 343 -5.02 19.30 -1.76
CA PRO A 343 -4.41 18.65 -0.60
C PRO A 343 -2.93 18.98 -0.63
N LEU A 344 -2.49 19.75 0.34
CA LEU A 344 -1.09 20.15 0.55
C LEU A 344 -0.36 20.49 -0.76
N ASN A 345 -0.35 21.76 -1.10
CA ASN A 345 0.53 22.26 -2.16
C ASN A 345 1.93 21.67 -1.93
N PRO A 346 2.50 20.90 -2.85
CA PRO A 346 3.84 20.35 -2.70
C PRO A 346 4.94 21.41 -2.57
N GLY A 347 4.61 22.65 -2.35
CA GLY A 347 5.37 23.84 -1.91
C GLY A 347 6.82 24.01 -2.35
N ARG A 348 7.42 22.97 -2.92
CA ARG A 348 8.78 22.96 -3.46
C ARG A 348 8.73 22.86 -4.98
N LYS A 349 9.54 23.68 -5.62
CA LYS A 349 9.78 23.60 -7.08
C LYS A 349 10.13 22.16 -7.46
N PRO A 350 9.63 21.65 -8.61
CA PRO A 350 10.06 20.35 -9.12
C PRO A 350 11.59 20.29 -9.20
N ARG A 351 12.17 19.17 -8.72
CA ARG A 351 13.64 19.01 -8.71
C ARG A 351 14.17 18.33 -9.97
N THR A 352 13.27 17.85 -10.82
CA THR A 352 13.61 17.09 -12.04
C THR A 352 12.94 17.68 -13.26
N GLN A 353 13.52 17.47 -14.43
CA GLN A 353 12.92 17.86 -15.71
C GLN A 353 11.51 17.28 -15.86
N SER A 354 11.36 15.95 -15.68
CA SER A 354 10.07 15.25 -15.78
C SER A 354 9.02 15.83 -14.82
N GLY A 355 9.43 16.21 -13.60
CA GLY A 355 8.55 16.87 -12.63
C GLY A 355 8.12 18.27 -13.05
N SER A 356 9.01 19.02 -13.70
CA SER A 356 8.70 20.38 -14.24
C SER A 356 7.73 20.29 -15.40
N ILE A 357 7.93 19.33 -16.30
CA ILE A 357 7.05 19.06 -17.44
C ILE A 357 5.65 18.65 -16.95
N ALA A 358 5.56 17.70 -16.00
CA ALA A 358 4.28 17.28 -15.43
C ALA A 358 3.53 18.45 -14.75
N ARG A 359 4.25 19.34 -14.08
CA ARG A 359 3.66 20.55 -13.49
C ARG A 359 3.10 21.48 -14.56
N ALA A 360 3.91 21.78 -15.58
CA ALA A 360 3.49 22.63 -16.69
C ALA A 360 2.27 22.04 -17.42
N ALA A 361 2.21 20.72 -17.59
CA ALA A 361 1.06 20.05 -18.20
C ALA A 361 -0.23 20.24 -17.38
N CYS A 362 -0.15 20.10 -16.03
CA CYS A 362 -1.31 20.35 -15.17
C CYS A 362 -1.76 21.82 -15.19
N GLU A 363 -0.82 22.78 -15.08
CA GLU A 363 -1.11 24.21 -15.15
C GLU A 363 -1.70 24.61 -16.51
N LEU A 364 -1.14 24.08 -17.61
CA LEU A 364 -1.64 24.33 -18.96
C LEU A 364 -3.05 23.74 -19.16
N GLY A 365 -3.29 22.53 -18.63
CA GLY A 365 -4.60 21.91 -18.66
C GLY A 365 -5.66 22.73 -17.93
N ASP A 366 -5.31 23.26 -16.77
CA ASP A 366 -6.18 24.11 -15.96
C ASP A 366 -6.52 25.43 -16.72
N PHE A 367 -5.51 26.10 -17.28
CA PHE A 367 -5.71 27.33 -18.07
C PHE A 367 -6.58 27.13 -19.32
N LEU A 368 -6.47 25.99 -19.97
CA LEU A 368 -7.19 25.72 -21.22
C LEU A 368 -8.50 24.93 -20.98
N ASN A 369 -8.86 24.65 -19.72
CA ASN A 369 -10.00 23.81 -19.36
C ASN A 369 -9.95 22.47 -20.12
N ALA A 370 -8.80 21.80 -20.10
CA ALA A 370 -8.61 20.54 -20.80
C ALA A 370 -9.47 19.44 -20.18
N GLU A 371 -10.02 18.57 -21.03
CA GLU A 371 -10.87 17.45 -20.60
C GLU A 371 -10.08 16.27 -20.06
N ALA A 372 -8.79 16.11 -20.45
CA ALA A 372 -7.90 15.10 -19.94
C ALA A 372 -6.41 15.49 -19.98
N LEU A 373 -5.65 14.97 -19.03
CA LEU A 373 -4.19 14.89 -19.05
C LEU A 373 -3.80 13.51 -19.56
N VAL A 374 -3.18 13.42 -20.71
CA VAL A 374 -2.76 12.17 -21.34
C VAL A 374 -1.28 11.92 -21.06
N ALA A 375 -0.95 10.76 -20.50
CA ALA A 375 0.40 10.35 -20.20
C ALA A 375 0.82 9.15 -21.04
N PHE A 376 1.78 9.29 -21.94
CA PHE A 376 2.49 8.15 -22.50
C PHE A 376 3.60 7.73 -21.54
N THR A 377 3.57 6.48 -21.11
CA THR A 377 4.50 6.01 -20.09
C THR A 377 4.81 4.54 -20.23
N LYS A 378 6.10 4.16 -20.15
CA LYS A 378 6.53 2.77 -20.14
C LYS A 378 6.64 2.21 -18.72
N SER A 379 7.06 3.03 -17.75
CA SER A 379 7.26 2.63 -16.35
C SER A 379 6.21 3.18 -15.39
N GLY A 380 5.20 3.92 -15.89
CA GLY A 380 4.22 4.61 -15.05
C GLY A 380 4.69 5.95 -14.45
N ASP A 381 5.96 6.34 -14.59
CA ASP A 381 6.53 7.52 -13.93
C ASP A 381 5.83 8.82 -14.36
N THR A 382 5.59 9.02 -15.66
CA THR A 382 4.89 10.22 -16.17
C THR A 382 3.49 10.34 -15.56
N ALA A 383 2.73 9.25 -15.52
CA ALA A 383 1.38 9.24 -14.95
C ALA A 383 1.39 9.53 -13.45
N ARG A 384 2.32 8.93 -12.67
CA ARG A 384 2.48 9.23 -11.24
C ARG A 384 2.88 10.68 -10.98
N ARG A 385 3.70 11.27 -11.86
CA ARG A 385 4.09 12.70 -11.75
C ARG A 385 2.94 13.65 -12.03
N LEU A 386 2.03 13.33 -12.93
CA LEU A 386 0.79 14.09 -13.13
C LEU A 386 -0.15 13.91 -11.93
N SER A 387 -0.39 12.67 -11.53
CA SER A 387 -1.27 12.29 -10.42
C SER A 387 -0.95 13.02 -9.11
N ARG A 388 0.34 13.23 -8.77
CA ARG A 388 0.75 13.88 -7.52
C ARG A 388 0.22 15.29 -7.33
N TYR A 389 -0.14 15.99 -8.43
CA TYR A 389 -0.68 17.35 -8.36
C TYR A 389 -2.16 17.40 -7.99
N ARG A 390 -2.84 16.23 -8.00
CA ARG A 390 -4.27 16.13 -7.66
C ARG A 390 -5.14 17.11 -8.48
N SER A 391 -4.79 17.27 -9.77
CA SER A 391 -5.57 18.08 -10.69
C SER A 391 -7.03 17.60 -10.76
N PRO A 392 -8.02 18.51 -10.91
CA PRO A 392 -9.39 18.12 -11.21
C PRO A 392 -9.55 17.45 -12.56
N ILE A 393 -8.58 17.60 -13.46
CA ILE A 393 -8.57 16.99 -14.77
C ILE A 393 -8.18 15.49 -14.67
N PRO A 394 -8.93 14.56 -15.26
CA PRO A 394 -8.59 13.14 -15.22
C PRO A 394 -7.25 12.85 -15.91
N VAL A 395 -6.49 11.91 -15.35
CA VAL A 395 -5.23 11.44 -15.93
C VAL A 395 -5.48 10.11 -16.65
N ILE A 396 -5.28 10.12 -17.96
CA ILE A 396 -5.38 8.92 -18.81
C ILE A 396 -3.97 8.50 -19.21
N ALA A 397 -3.56 7.31 -18.85
CA ALA A 397 -2.23 6.77 -19.15
C ALA A 397 -2.29 5.73 -20.25
N PHE A 398 -1.45 5.87 -21.27
CA PHE A 398 -1.22 4.88 -22.30
C PHE A 398 0.16 4.24 -22.10
N THR A 399 0.18 2.92 -22.08
CA THR A 399 1.39 2.12 -21.86
C THR A 399 1.39 0.87 -22.72
N PRO A 400 2.53 0.46 -23.30
CA PRO A 400 2.61 -0.82 -24.02
C PRO A 400 2.68 -2.03 -23.07
N ASP A 401 2.83 -1.78 -21.76
CA ASP A 401 3.13 -2.81 -20.77
C ASP A 401 1.93 -3.06 -19.83
N ALA A 402 1.39 -4.28 -19.90
CA ALA A 402 0.26 -4.71 -19.08
C ALA A 402 0.58 -4.69 -17.57
N SER A 403 1.84 -4.93 -17.19
CA SER A 403 2.26 -4.88 -15.79
C SER A 403 2.26 -3.44 -15.28
N THR A 404 2.74 -2.49 -16.07
CA THR A 404 2.66 -1.06 -15.76
C THR A 404 1.21 -0.58 -15.62
N ARG A 405 0.31 -1.05 -16.50
CA ARG A 405 -1.14 -0.78 -16.36
C ARG A 405 -1.66 -1.25 -15.01
N ALA A 406 -1.34 -2.49 -14.61
CA ALA A 406 -1.77 -3.05 -13.33
C ALA A 406 -1.17 -2.30 -12.12
N GLN A 407 0.10 -1.90 -12.18
CA GLN A 407 0.78 -1.11 -11.14
C GLN A 407 0.15 0.28 -10.95
N LEU A 408 -0.29 0.91 -12.05
CA LEU A 408 -0.95 2.22 -12.01
C LEU A 408 -2.34 2.18 -11.37
N SER A 409 -2.93 1.00 -11.14
CA SER A 409 -4.17 0.83 -10.37
C SER A 409 -4.05 1.31 -8.91
N LEU A 410 -2.83 1.52 -8.40
CA LEU A 410 -2.55 2.11 -7.09
C LEU A 410 -2.45 3.64 -7.11
N SER A 411 -2.36 4.27 -8.28
CA SER A 411 -2.11 5.71 -8.40
C SER A 411 -3.41 6.51 -8.45
N TRP A 412 -3.51 7.55 -7.62
CA TRP A 412 -4.70 8.41 -7.52
C TRP A 412 -5.09 9.02 -8.88
N GLY A 413 -6.37 8.93 -9.23
CA GLY A 413 -6.93 9.56 -10.42
C GLY A 413 -6.43 9.04 -11.76
N VAL A 414 -5.52 8.05 -11.78
CA VAL A 414 -5.00 7.47 -13.03
C VAL A 414 -5.92 6.37 -13.53
N GLU A 415 -6.28 6.47 -14.81
CA GLU A 415 -6.86 5.38 -15.60
C GLU A 415 -5.85 4.96 -16.67
N ALA A 416 -5.46 3.69 -16.66
CA ALA A 416 -4.40 3.21 -17.55
C ALA A 416 -4.94 2.19 -18.57
N TYR A 417 -4.48 2.33 -19.80
CA TYR A 417 -4.84 1.48 -20.93
C TYR A 417 -3.58 0.91 -21.59
N VAL A 418 -3.66 -0.34 -22.04
CA VAL A 418 -2.59 -0.94 -22.84
C VAL A 418 -2.82 -0.55 -24.29
N THR A 419 -1.79 0.03 -24.91
CA THR A 419 -1.79 0.44 -26.30
C THR A 419 -0.50 -0.02 -26.99
N GLU A 420 -0.48 -0.05 -28.30
CA GLU A 420 0.76 -0.35 -29.01
C GLU A 420 1.83 0.71 -28.78
N GLN A 421 3.08 0.29 -28.75
CA GLN A 421 4.20 1.22 -28.67
C GLN A 421 4.34 1.98 -29.97
N VAL A 422 4.39 3.31 -29.91
CA VAL A 422 4.62 4.18 -31.05
C VAL A 422 6.06 4.70 -31.05
N GLU A 423 6.61 4.94 -32.24
CA GLU A 423 8.02 5.34 -32.41
C GLU A 423 8.17 6.83 -32.71
N THR A 424 7.11 7.51 -33.15
CA THR A 424 7.14 8.92 -33.51
C THR A 424 6.10 9.73 -32.74
N THR A 425 6.33 11.02 -32.61
CA THR A 425 5.40 11.96 -31.96
C THR A 425 4.08 12.04 -32.74
N ASP A 426 4.12 12.03 -34.07
CA ASP A 426 2.93 12.09 -34.90
C ASP A 426 2.05 10.84 -34.75
N ALA A 427 2.67 9.65 -34.70
CA ALA A 427 1.95 8.41 -34.41
C ALA A 427 1.34 8.42 -32.99
N MET A 428 2.02 9.05 -32.03
CA MET A 428 1.51 9.24 -30.67
C MET A 428 0.23 10.10 -30.66
N VAL A 429 0.21 11.22 -31.38
CA VAL A 429 -0.96 12.09 -31.48
C VAL A 429 -2.11 11.37 -32.17
N ALA A 430 -1.84 10.65 -33.27
CA ALA A 430 -2.85 9.85 -33.96
C ALA A 430 -3.44 8.76 -33.05
N GLN A 431 -2.61 8.13 -32.21
CA GLN A 431 -3.07 7.15 -31.21
C GLN A 431 -3.93 7.80 -30.13
N VAL A 432 -3.64 9.03 -29.69
CA VAL A 432 -4.49 9.78 -28.75
C VAL A 432 -5.90 9.93 -29.31
N ASP A 433 -6.03 10.38 -30.55
CA ASP A 433 -7.34 10.53 -31.21
C ASP A 433 -8.10 9.19 -31.28
N GLN A 434 -7.43 8.16 -31.79
CA GLN A 434 -8.02 6.83 -31.94
C GLN A 434 -8.53 6.28 -30.60
N GLU A 435 -7.68 6.26 -29.57
CA GLU A 435 -7.99 5.65 -28.29
C GLU A 435 -9.03 6.46 -27.50
N LEU A 436 -8.89 7.77 -27.41
CA LEU A 436 -9.79 8.58 -26.60
C LEU A 436 -11.19 8.67 -27.21
N LEU A 437 -11.32 8.79 -28.53
CA LEU A 437 -12.62 8.76 -29.22
C LEU A 437 -13.28 7.39 -29.12
N ALA A 438 -12.49 6.28 -29.19
CA ALA A 438 -13.00 4.93 -29.01
C ALA A 438 -13.59 4.67 -27.61
N LEU A 439 -13.02 5.32 -26.57
CA LEU A 439 -13.55 5.25 -25.21
C LEU A 439 -14.91 5.94 -25.02
N ARG A 440 -15.37 6.75 -26.00
CA ARG A 440 -16.64 7.51 -25.99
C ARG A 440 -16.83 8.38 -24.74
N ARG A 441 -15.75 8.89 -24.20
CA ARG A 441 -15.74 9.77 -23.01
C ARG A 441 -15.42 11.20 -23.39
N LEU A 442 -14.79 11.38 -24.53
CA LEU A 442 -14.37 12.65 -25.10
C LEU A 442 -14.87 12.73 -26.55
N ASN A 443 -15.01 13.95 -27.05
CA ASN A 443 -15.57 14.25 -28.36
C ASN A 443 -14.53 14.91 -29.29
N GLU A 444 -14.77 14.91 -30.58
CA GLU A 444 -13.98 15.73 -31.51
C GLU A 444 -14.03 17.18 -31.09
N GLY A 445 -12.88 17.84 -31.09
CA GLY A 445 -12.72 19.23 -30.67
C GLY A 445 -12.36 19.42 -29.19
N ASP A 446 -12.54 18.39 -28.34
CA ASP A 446 -12.13 18.47 -26.95
C ASP A 446 -10.60 18.67 -26.83
N THR A 447 -10.19 19.50 -25.88
CA THR A 447 -8.79 19.81 -25.64
C THR A 447 -8.21 18.82 -24.65
N VAL A 448 -7.06 18.23 -24.99
CA VAL A 448 -6.28 17.37 -24.10
C VAL A 448 -4.82 17.82 -24.04
N ILE A 449 -4.17 17.54 -22.90
CA ILE A 449 -2.74 17.84 -22.71
C ILE A 449 -1.97 16.53 -22.75
N VAL A 450 -1.19 16.34 -23.81
CA VAL A 450 -0.35 15.16 -23.99
C VAL A 450 1.01 15.36 -23.35
N THR A 451 1.44 14.43 -22.53
CA THR A 451 2.74 14.45 -21.82
C THR A 451 3.48 13.14 -22.11
N ALA A 452 4.70 13.26 -22.62
CA ALA A 452 5.47 12.10 -23.06
C ALA A 452 6.98 12.32 -22.96
N GLY A 453 7.73 11.25 -23.22
CA GLY A 453 9.14 11.30 -23.59
C GLY A 453 9.29 11.36 -25.12
N SER A 454 10.12 12.25 -25.62
CA SER A 454 10.52 12.31 -27.04
C SER A 454 12.05 12.13 -27.13
N PRO A 455 12.58 11.10 -27.86
CA PRO A 455 11.81 10.11 -28.62
C PRO A 455 11.02 9.15 -27.70
N PRO A 456 9.91 8.56 -28.21
CA PRO A 456 9.09 7.62 -27.44
C PRO A 456 9.85 6.36 -27.00
N GLY A 457 9.36 5.70 -25.94
CA GLY A 457 9.88 4.37 -25.51
C GLY A 457 11.09 4.39 -24.58
N ILE A 458 11.68 5.56 -24.27
CA ILE A 458 12.80 5.68 -23.33
C ILE A 458 12.26 5.99 -21.92
N PRO A 459 12.39 5.07 -20.94
CA PRO A 459 11.93 5.31 -19.56
C PRO A 459 12.64 6.52 -18.93
N GLY A 460 11.88 7.32 -18.13
CA GLY A 460 12.43 8.46 -17.39
C GLY A 460 12.70 9.73 -18.20
N ASN A 461 12.43 9.72 -19.50
CA ASN A 461 12.68 10.84 -20.41
C ASN A 461 11.43 11.69 -20.68
N THR A 462 10.63 12.01 -19.65
CA THR A 462 9.49 12.92 -19.85
C THR A 462 9.99 14.34 -20.11
N ASN A 463 9.90 14.79 -21.36
CA ASN A 463 10.46 16.06 -21.84
C ASN A 463 9.52 16.85 -22.80
N MET A 464 8.32 16.31 -23.06
CA MET A 464 7.35 16.91 -23.99
C MET A 464 6.01 17.18 -23.32
N VAL A 465 5.44 18.34 -23.61
CA VAL A 465 4.02 18.70 -23.38
C VAL A 465 3.46 19.23 -24.67
N GLN A 466 2.29 18.75 -25.06
CA GLN A 466 1.59 19.20 -26.28
C GLN A 466 0.11 19.44 -25.97
N VAL A 467 -0.42 20.58 -26.42
CA VAL A 467 -1.86 20.80 -26.48
C VAL A 467 -2.38 20.14 -27.76
N HIS A 468 -3.42 19.33 -27.62
CA HIS A 468 -4.03 18.67 -28.75
C HIS A 468 -5.54 18.79 -28.68
N HIS A 469 -6.17 19.07 -29.85
CA HIS A 469 -7.62 19.05 -30.03
C HIS A 469 -8.01 17.78 -30.77
N LEU A 470 -8.83 16.93 -30.13
CA LEU A 470 -9.20 15.62 -30.67
C LEU A 470 -9.85 15.75 -32.05
N GLY A 471 -9.48 14.85 -32.97
CA GLY A 471 -9.99 14.81 -34.33
C GLY A 471 -9.43 15.89 -35.29
N THR A 472 -8.60 16.81 -34.81
CA THR A 472 -7.90 17.75 -35.70
C THR A 472 -6.66 17.06 -36.26
N ARG A 473 -6.67 16.78 -37.56
CA ARG A 473 -5.41 16.37 -38.24
C ARG A 473 -4.39 17.48 -38.03
N ALA A 474 -3.22 17.11 -37.48
CA ALA A 474 -2.09 18.02 -37.51
C ALA A 474 -1.96 18.55 -38.94
N ALA A 475 -2.14 19.88 -39.12
CA ALA A 475 -1.83 20.51 -40.41
C ALA A 475 -0.33 20.26 -40.65
N LEU A 476 -0.03 19.38 -41.60
CA LEU A 476 1.31 19.13 -42.12
C LEU A 476 1.87 20.39 -42.77
#